data_c25fba734bf5f44243183a3b2313f316
#
_entry.id   c25fba734bf5f44243183a3b2313f316
#
_cell.length_a   1.000
_cell.length_b   1.000
_cell.length_c   1.000
_cell.angle_alpha   90.00
_cell.angle_beta   90.00
_cell.angle_gamma   90.00
#
_symmetry.space_group_name_H-M   'P 1'
#
loop_
_entity.id
_entity.type
_entity.pdbx_description
1 polymer ?
#
loop_
_entity_poly.entity_id
_entity_poly.type
_entity_poly.pdbx_seq_one_letter_code
_entity_poly.pdbx_strand_id
1 'polypeptide(L)'
;MNSPPARATTGVVIFAKSPKKVAAFYRQTLGLTVAEETTSHLLLVGPGIELVIHAIPRAISARITITRPPTVRDETPIKPAFLVADLEAVRAAAVATGGALKPRDGAWHIRGALVLDGWDPEGNVVQFRQPLP
;
A
#
# COMPACT_ATOMS: atom_id res chain seq x y z
N MET A 1 24.73 21.97 -0.32
CA MET A 1 23.50 22.00 0.49
C MET A 1 22.40 21.23 -0.19
N ASN A 2 21.78 20.34 0.56
CA ASN A 2 20.64 19.58 0.04
C ASN A 2 19.38 20.42 0.09
N SER A 3 18.66 20.46 -1.02
CA SER A 3 17.33 21.07 -1.04
C SER A 3 16.39 20.23 -0.15
N PRO A 4 15.42 20.85 0.55
CA PRO A 4 14.40 20.06 1.23
C PRO A 4 13.65 19.19 0.22
N PRO A 5 13.18 18.01 0.61
CA PRO A 5 12.38 17.18 -0.28
C PRO A 5 11.13 17.95 -0.72
N ALA A 6 10.76 17.80 -2.00
CA ALA A 6 9.54 18.38 -2.53
C ALA A 6 8.35 17.89 -1.71
N ARG A 7 7.39 18.77 -1.42
CA ARG A 7 6.15 18.38 -0.76
C ARG A 7 5.39 17.37 -1.60
N ALA A 8 4.79 16.39 -0.95
CA ALA A 8 3.90 15.48 -1.62
C ALA A 8 2.70 16.24 -2.20
N THR A 9 2.32 15.90 -3.41
CA THR A 9 1.14 16.45 -4.08
C THR A 9 -0.10 15.59 -3.87
N THR A 10 0.09 14.36 -3.41
CA THR A 10 -0.98 13.40 -3.19
C THR A 10 -0.76 12.68 -1.86
N GLY A 11 -1.82 12.55 -1.09
CA GLY A 11 -1.78 11.81 0.16
C GLY A 11 -2.93 10.83 0.25
N VAL A 12 -2.71 9.72 0.94
CA VAL A 12 -3.73 8.72 1.24
C VAL A 12 -3.63 8.38 2.72
N VAL A 13 -4.77 8.32 3.39
CA VAL A 13 -4.86 7.84 4.77
C VAL A 13 -5.48 6.45 4.75
N ILE A 14 -4.78 5.50 5.33
CA ILE A 14 -5.24 4.11 5.44
C ILE A 14 -5.37 3.78 6.91
N PHE A 15 -6.57 3.40 7.33
CA PHE A 15 -6.80 2.96 8.70
C PHE A 15 -6.49 1.47 8.83
N ALA A 16 -5.80 1.09 9.89
CA ALA A 16 -5.33 -0.28 10.07
C ALA A 16 -5.51 -0.74 11.52
N LYS A 17 -5.84 -2.02 11.67
CA LYS A 17 -5.82 -2.68 12.97
C LYS A 17 -4.38 -2.85 13.45
N SER A 18 -3.46 -3.19 12.54
CA SER A 18 -2.02 -3.32 12.80
C SER A 18 -1.23 -2.37 11.91
N PRO A 19 -1.08 -1.10 12.31
CA PRO A 19 -0.42 -0.09 11.47
C PRO A 19 0.99 -0.48 11.04
N LYS A 20 1.78 -1.09 11.92
CA LYS A 20 3.15 -1.49 11.56
C LYS A 20 3.20 -2.53 10.46
N LYS A 21 2.29 -3.51 10.48
CA LYS A 21 2.22 -4.55 9.44
C LYS A 21 1.78 -3.97 8.10
N VAL A 22 0.77 -3.12 8.12
CA VAL A 22 0.28 -2.46 6.90
C VAL A 22 1.34 -1.51 6.35
N ALA A 23 2.00 -0.74 7.22
CA ALA A 23 3.08 0.16 6.81
C ALA A 23 4.25 -0.61 6.17
N ALA A 24 4.62 -1.77 6.72
CA ALA A 24 5.68 -2.61 6.13
C ALA A 24 5.35 -3.01 4.69
N PHE A 25 4.10 -3.36 4.42
CA PHE A 25 3.63 -3.69 3.06
C PHE A 25 3.84 -2.50 2.11
N TYR A 26 3.31 -1.32 2.46
CA TYR A 26 3.42 -0.15 1.58
C TYR A 26 4.85 0.37 1.46
N ARG A 27 5.63 0.30 2.53
CA ARG A 27 7.04 0.68 2.49
C ARG A 27 7.82 -0.19 1.51
N GLN A 28 7.61 -1.51 1.56
CA GLN A 28 8.38 -2.44 0.73
C GLN A 28 7.86 -2.53 -0.71
N THR A 29 6.54 -2.50 -0.91
CA THR A 29 5.97 -2.56 -2.27
C THR A 29 6.20 -1.28 -3.05
N LEU A 30 6.13 -0.13 -2.40
CA LEU A 30 6.22 1.18 -3.04
C LEU A 30 7.60 1.85 -2.88
N GLY A 31 8.50 1.25 -2.09
CA GLY A 31 9.81 1.84 -1.86
C GLY A 31 9.76 3.14 -1.05
N LEU A 32 8.80 3.25 -0.13
CA LEU A 32 8.64 4.45 0.69
C LEU A 32 9.53 4.44 1.92
N THR A 33 9.77 5.63 2.48
CA THR A 33 10.56 5.84 3.69
C THR A 33 9.65 6.26 4.83
N VAL A 34 9.91 5.74 6.03
CA VAL A 34 9.21 6.18 7.24
C VAL A 34 9.72 7.56 7.63
N ALA A 35 8.87 8.57 7.56
CA ALA A 35 9.19 9.94 7.94
C ALA A 35 8.81 10.24 9.39
N GLU A 36 7.79 9.57 9.91
CA GLU A 36 7.30 9.76 11.27
C GLU A 36 6.63 8.48 11.74
N GLU A 37 6.87 8.15 13.00
CA GLU A 37 6.19 7.04 13.65
C GLU A 37 5.79 7.45 15.06
N THR A 38 4.50 7.30 15.37
CA THR A 38 3.96 7.53 16.72
C THR A 38 3.20 6.28 17.16
N THR A 39 2.62 6.31 18.35
CA THR A 39 1.77 5.20 18.82
C THR A 39 0.48 5.07 18.03
N SER A 40 0.05 6.10 17.29
CA SER A 40 -1.21 6.12 16.56
C SER A 40 -1.04 6.05 15.05
N HIS A 41 0.14 6.37 14.48
CA HIS A 41 0.30 6.36 13.03
C HIS A 41 1.76 6.24 12.58
N LEU A 42 1.93 5.88 11.32
CA LEU A 42 3.19 5.99 10.59
C LEU A 42 2.95 6.86 9.36
N LEU A 43 3.88 7.79 9.10
CA LEU A 43 3.90 8.57 7.87
C LEU A 43 4.97 8.02 6.94
N LEU A 44 4.55 7.53 5.78
CA LEU A 44 5.44 7.02 4.74
C LEU A 44 5.50 8.03 3.61
N VAL A 45 6.70 8.32 3.12
CA VAL A 45 6.90 9.33 2.07
C VAL A 45 7.73 8.79 0.93
N GLY A 46 7.44 9.29 -0.26
CA GLY A 46 8.18 9.06 -1.49
C GLY A 46 7.95 10.21 -2.45
N PRO A 47 8.53 10.15 -3.67
CA PRO A 47 8.37 11.22 -4.67
C PRO A 47 6.90 11.46 -5.00
N GLY A 48 6.41 12.66 -4.68
CA GLY A 48 5.06 13.11 -5.00
C GLY A 48 3.93 12.50 -4.16
N ILE A 49 4.24 11.65 -3.18
CA ILE A 49 3.21 10.95 -2.42
C ILE A 49 3.57 10.82 -0.95
N GLU A 50 2.55 10.86 -0.12
CA GLU A 50 2.65 10.43 1.29
C GLU A 50 1.48 9.54 1.67
N LEU A 51 1.75 8.54 2.49
CA LEU A 51 0.74 7.66 3.07
C LEU A 51 0.77 7.80 4.59
N VAL A 52 -0.39 8.00 5.19
CA VAL A 52 -0.56 7.92 6.63
C VAL A 52 -1.22 6.58 6.92
N ILE A 53 -0.54 5.72 7.65
CA ILE A 53 -1.12 4.47 8.15
C ILE A 53 -1.53 4.73 9.59
N HIS A 54 -2.82 4.89 9.80
CA HIS A 54 -3.37 5.31 11.10
C HIS A 54 -4.04 4.15 11.82
N ALA A 55 -3.76 4.01 13.11
CA ALA A 55 -4.42 3.00 13.91
C ALA A 55 -5.93 3.25 13.98
N ILE A 56 -6.71 2.19 13.80
CA ILE A 56 -8.12 2.21 14.13
C ILE A 56 -8.23 2.27 15.66
N PRO A 57 -9.07 3.15 16.24
CA PRO A 57 -9.23 3.21 17.69
C PRO A 57 -9.53 1.83 18.27
N ARG A 58 -8.90 1.50 19.40
CA ARG A 58 -8.95 0.15 19.97
C ARG A 58 -10.37 -0.34 20.23
N ALA A 59 -11.28 0.53 20.63
CA ALA A 59 -12.68 0.18 20.87
C ALA A 59 -13.36 -0.37 19.61
N ILE A 60 -12.92 0.10 18.43
CA ILE A 60 -13.45 -0.36 17.14
C ILE A 60 -12.62 -1.54 16.62
N SER A 61 -11.28 -1.46 16.69
CA SER A 61 -10.40 -2.50 16.15
C SER A 61 -10.53 -3.83 16.88
N ALA A 62 -10.89 -3.81 18.15
CA ALA A 62 -11.14 -5.04 18.91
C ALA A 62 -12.26 -5.91 18.33
N ARG A 63 -13.16 -5.30 17.52
CA ARG A 63 -14.26 -5.98 16.84
C ARG A 63 -13.91 -6.46 15.45
N ILE A 64 -12.71 -6.10 14.96
CA ILE A 64 -12.25 -6.44 13.61
C ILE A 64 -11.31 -7.63 13.72
N THR A 65 -11.62 -8.69 12.97
CA THR A 65 -10.76 -9.87 12.87
C THR A 65 -10.06 -9.85 11.51
N ILE A 66 -8.74 -9.93 11.53
CA ILE A 66 -7.93 -10.06 10.33
C ILE A 66 -7.42 -11.48 10.25
N THR A 67 -7.78 -12.20 9.20
CA THR A 67 -7.33 -13.58 8.96
C THR A 67 -5.97 -13.60 8.25
N ARG A 68 -5.31 -14.77 8.24
CA ARG A 68 -4.06 -15.01 7.52
C ARG A 68 -4.21 -16.24 6.63
N PRO A 69 -4.25 -16.10 5.30
CA PRO A 69 -4.23 -14.84 4.53
C PRO A 69 -5.46 -13.97 4.81
N PRO A 70 -5.36 -12.66 4.56
CA PRO A 70 -6.47 -11.76 4.83
C PRO A 70 -7.64 -12.00 3.88
N THR A 71 -8.85 -11.74 4.37
CA THR A 71 -10.03 -11.69 3.51
C THR A 71 -9.95 -10.43 2.65
N VAL A 72 -10.00 -10.60 1.34
CA VAL A 72 -9.92 -9.46 0.40
C VAL A 72 -11.21 -8.64 0.46
N ARG A 73 -11.06 -7.33 0.63
CA ARG A 73 -12.18 -6.39 0.71
C ARG A 73 -12.55 -5.90 -0.69
N ASP A 74 -13.26 -6.74 -1.44
CA ASP A 74 -13.57 -6.48 -2.85
C ASP A 74 -14.59 -5.35 -3.06
N GLU A 75 -15.41 -5.08 -2.05
CA GLU A 75 -16.56 -4.18 -2.18
C GLU A 75 -16.29 -2.75 -1.73
N THR A 76 -15.04 -2.36 -1.64
CA THR A 76 -14.69 -0.99 -1.26
C THR A 76 -14.87 -0.05 -2.45
N PRO A 77 -15.38 1.18 -2.21
CA PRO A 77 -15.63 2.14 -3.31
C PRO A 77 -14.36 2.80 -3.83
N ILE A 78 -13.26 2.67 -3.14
CA ILE A 78 -11.98 3.34 -3.49
C ILE A 78 -10.90 2.30 -3.61
N LYS A 79 -10.13 2.41 -4.70
CA LYS A 79 -8.95 1.58 -4.94
C LYS A 79 -7.78 2.50 -5.30
N PRO A 80 -6.83 2.72 -4.38
CA PRO A 80 -5.65 3.53 -4.69
C PRO A 80 -4.81 2.86 -5.79
N ALA A 81 -4.23 3.67 -6.66
CA ALA A 81 -3.35 3.20 -7.72
C ALA A 81 -1.98 3.86 -7.58
N PHE A 82 -0.92 3.06 -7.65
CA PHE A 82 0.45 3.51 -7.46
C PHE A 82 1.32 3.12 -8.64
N LEU A 83 2.19 4.04 -9.08
CA LEU A 83 3.20 3.75 -10.08
C LEU A 83 4.37 3.04 -9.41
N VAL A 84 4.82 1.96 -10.02
CA VAL A 84 5.96 1.15 -9.55
C VAL A 84 6.88 0.82 -10.71
N ALA A 85 8.14 0.54 -10.42
CA ALA A 85 9.11 0.24 -11.46
C ALA A 85 8.98 -1.20 -12.00
N ASP A 86 8.61 -2.16 -11.14
CA ASP A 86 8.65 -3.59 -11.47
C ASP A 86 7.60 -4.36 -10.67
N LEU A 87 6.57 -4.87 -11.35
CA LEU A 87 5.48 -5.64 -10.73
C LEU A 87 5.97 -6.94 -10.07
N GLU A 88 7.02 -7.56 -10.59
CA GLU A 88 7.54 -8.80 -9.99
C GLU A 88 8.24 -8.54 -8.66
N ALA A 89 8.97 -7.43 -8.56
CA ALA A 89 9.56 -7.01 -7.29
C ALA A 89 8.45 -6.65 -6.27
N VAL A 90 7.38 -6.02 -6.74
CA VAL A 90 6.20 -5.72 -5.90
C VAL A 90 5.55 -7.01 -5.41
N ARG A 91 5.40 -8.01 -6.28
CA ARG A 91 4.85 -9.32 -5.89
C ARG A 91 5.64 -9.94 -4.74
N ALA A 92 6.96 -9.98 -4.88
CA ALA A 92 7.83 -10.54 -3.85
C ALA A 92 7.71 -9.78 -2.52
N ALA A 93 7.69 -8.46 -2.58
CA ALA A 93 7.53 -7.60 -1.40
C ALA A 93 6.16 -7.78 -0.75
N ALA A 94 5.10 -7.88 -1.55
CA ALA A 94 3.74 -8.09 -1.07
C ALA A 94 3.62 -9.40 -0.28
N VAL A 95 4.11 -10.49 -0.86
CA VAL A 95 4.09 -11.81 -0.21
C VAL A 95 4.89 -11.79 1.09
N ALA A 96 6.08 -11.18 1.06
CA ALA A 96 6.94 -11.10 2.24
C ALA A 96 6.32 -10.32 3.40
N THR A 97 5.35 -9.45 3.13
CA THR A 97 4.73 -8.57 4.13
C THR A 97 3.27 -8.91 4.42
N GLY A 98 2.79 -10.08 4.00
CA GLY A 98 1.47 -10.58 4.36
C GLY A 98 0.33 -10.19 3.42
N GLY A 99 0.63 -9.51 2.32
CA GLY A 99 -0.32 -9.23 1.24
C GLY A 99 -0.08 -10.15 0.05
N ALA A 100 -0.63 -9.78 -1.10
CA ALA A 100 -0.44 -10.52 -2.35
C ALA A 100 -0.82 -9.67 -3.55
N LEU A 101 -0.41 -10.13 -4.73
CA LEU A 101 -0.91 -9.63 -6.02
C LEU A 101 -1.76 -10.71 -6.68
N LYS A 102 -2.71 -10.29 -7.51
CA LYS A 102 -3.43 -11.20 -8.38
C LYS A 102 -2.46 -11.89 -9.35
N PRO A 103 -2.82 -13.08 -9.90
CA PRO A 103 -1.96 -13.77 -10.87
C PRO A 103 -1.63 -12.90 -12.08
N ARG A 104 -0.48 -13.16 -12.71
CA ARG A 104 0.01 -12.40 -13.87
C ARG A 104 -0.98 -12.34 -15.03
N ASP A 105 -1.70 -13.42 -15.27
CA ASP A 105 -2.67 -13.48 -16.36
C ASP A 105 -3.87 -12.56 -16.13
N GLY A 106 -4.05 -12.05 -14.91
CA GLY A 106 -5.03 -11.03 -14.60
C GLY A 106 -4.57 -9.60 -14.86
N ALA A 107 -3.33 -9.40 -15.35
CA ALA A 107 -2.81 -8.07 -15.65
C ALA A 107 -3.41 -7.53 -16.95
N TRP A 108 -3.58 -6.21 -17.01
CA TRP A 108 -4.08 -5.55 -18.22
C TRP A 108 -3.29 -4.27 -18.51
N HIS A 109 -3.49 -3.73 -19.71
CA HIS A 109 -2.82 -2.49 -20.13
C HIS A 109 -3.78 -1.32 -20.02
N ILE A 110 -3.29 -0.20 -19.48
CA ILE A 110 -4.01 1.05 -19.45
C ILE A 110 -3.00 2.21 -19.54
N ARG A 111 -3.25 3.13 -20.47
CA ARG A 111 -2.49 4.38 -20.59
C ARG A 111 -0.96 4.20 -20.55
N GLY A 112 -0.45 3.20 -21.26
CA GLY A 112 0.99 2.96 -21.34
C GLY A 112 1.59 2.26 -20.12
N ALA A 113 0.78 1.59 -19.34
CA ALA A 113 1.24 0.83 -18.18
C ALA A 113 0.64 -0.58 -18.16
N LEU A 114 1.39 -1.50 -17.63
CA LEU A 114 0.88 -2.82 -17.24
C LEU A 114 0.35 -2.71 -15.81
N VAL A 115 -0.88 -3.15 -15.60
CA VAL A 115 -1.63 -2.90 -14.37
C VAL A 115 -2.05 -4.21 -13.71
N LEU A 116 -1.93 -4.28 -12.41
CA LEU A 116 -2.32 -5.46 -11.65
C LEU A 116 -2.82 -5.04 -10.25
N ASP A 117 -3.92 -5.64 -9.83
CA ASP A 117 -4.42 -5.44 -8.48
C ASP A 117 -3.75 -6.38 -7.49
N GLY A 118 -3.72 -5.96 -6.25
CA GLY A 118 -3.29 -6.75 -5.12
C GLY A 118 -3.98 -6.28 -3.85
N TRP A 119 -3.53 -6.76 -2.71
CA TRP A 119 -4.08 -6.36 -1.41
C TRP A 119 -3.03 -6.37 -0.33
N ASP A 120 -3.23 -5.51 0.67
CA ASP A 120 -2.36 -5.40 1.83
C ASP A 120 -2.69 -6.48 2.89
N PRO A 121 -1.95 -6.55 4.01
CA PRO A 121 -2.17 -7.58 5.02
C PRO A 121 -3.54 -7.55 5.69
N GLU A 122 -4.30 -6.49 5.54
CA GLU A 122 -5.67 -6.38 6.06
C GLU A 122 -6.73 -6.49 4.98
N GLY A 123 -6.33 -6.86 3.75
CA GLY A 123 -7.22 -7.13 2.64
C GLY A 123 -7.65 -5.90 1.85
N ASN A 124 -7.08 -4.73 2.11
CA ASN A 124 -7.40 -3.54 1.33
C ASN A 124 -6.85 -3.68 -0.08
N VAL A 125 -7.72 -3.54 -1.08
CA VAL A 125 -7.34 -3.69 -2.48
C VAL A 125 -6.63 -2.44 -2.97
N VAL A 126 -5.50 -2.66 -3.63
CA VAL A 126 -4.69 -1.61 -4.25
C VAL A 126 -4.32 -2.02 -5.66
N GLN A 127 -4.01 -1.03 -6.51
CA GLN A 127 -3.59 -1.26 -7.88
C GLN A 127 -2.15 -0.80 -8.05
N PHE A 128 -1.35 -1.62 -8.73
CA PHE A 128 0.02 -1.27 -9.08
C PHE A 128 0.13 -1.11 -10.59
N ARG A 129 0.81 -0.07 -11.04
CA ARG A 129 1.00 0.26 -12.45
C ARG A 129 2.47 0.36 -12.77
N GLN A 130 2.92 -0.48 -13.69
CA GLN A 130 4.29 -0.47 -14.20
C GLN A 130 4.30 0.19 -15.57
N PRO A 131 4.91 1.38 -15.72
CA PRO A 131 5.00 2.02 -17.04
C PRO A 131 5.72 1.11 -18.03
N LEU A 132 5.21 1.05 -19.27
CA LEU A 132 5.86 0.31 -20.34
C LEU A 132 7.08 1.07 -20.83
N PRO A 133 8.14 0.36 -21.32
CA PRO A 133 9.33 1.02 -21.85
C PRO A 133 9.04 1.82 -23.12
#